data_58a1cc493022ac8fe2bbc86b3b57a7b7
#
_entry.id   58a1cc493022ac8fe2bbc86b3b57a7b7
#
_cell.length_a   1.000
_cell.length_b   1.000
_cell.length_c   1.000
_cell.angle_alpha   90.00
_cell.angle_beta   90.00
_cell.angle_gamma   90.00
#
_symmetry.space_group_name_H-M   'P 1'
#
loop_
_entity.id
_entity.type
_entity.pdbx_description
1 polymer ?
#
loop_
_entity_poly.entity_id
_entity_poly.type
_entity_poly.pdbx_seq_one_letter_code
_entity_poly.pdbx_strand_id
1 'polypeptide(L)' 'MIYSDGKIYEGMFKDGKRNGKGMLYMPSDETKKTSIWENDVMVK' A
#
# COMPACT_ATOMS: atom_id res chain seq x y z
N MET A 1 4.36 -6.27 -0.44
CA MET A 1 3.85 -6.61 -1.79
C MET A 1 4.48 -5.71 -2.82
N ILE A 2 4.93 -6.28 -3.90
CA ILE A 2 5.57 -5.53 -4.98
C ILE A 2 4.67 -5.56 -6.20
N TYR A 3 4.34 -4.38 -6.71
CA TYR A 3 3.47 -4.27 -7.88
C TYR A 3 4.28 -4.26 -9.17
N SER A 4 3.62 -4.55 -10.28
CA SER A 4 4.29 -4.66 -11.56
C SER A 4 4.90 -3.34 -12.05
N ASP A 5 4.40 -2.23 -11.55
CA ASP A 5 4.94 -0.91 -11.91
C ASP A 5 6.04 -0.44 -10.98
N GLY A 6 6.47 -1.30 -10.06
CA GLY A 6 7.56 -0.99 -9.15
C GLY A 6 7.15 -0.50 -7.79
N LYS A 7 5.87 -0.27 -7.57
CA LYS A 7 5.41 0.17 -6.26
C LYS A 7 5.53 -0.96 -5.24
N ILE A 8 5.77 -0.58 -4.00
CA ILE A 8 5.90 -1.53 -2.91
C ILE A 8 4.94 -1.14 -1.80
N TYR A 9 4.12 -2.09 -1.39
CA TYR A 9 3.21 -1.90 -0.27
C TYR A 9 3.70 -2.69 0.92
N GLU A 10 3.71 -2.04 2.08
CA GLU A 10 4.14 -2.68 3.32
C GLU A 10 3.17 -2.30 4.43
N GLY A 11 2.49 -3.29 4.96
CA GLY A 11 1.52 -3.04 6.01
C GLY A 11 0.61 -4.23 6.21
N MET A 12 -0.59 -3.97 6.66
CA MET A 12 -1.53 -5.02 7.03
C MET A 12 -2.33 -5.50 5.84
N PHE A 13 -2.63 -6.80 5.85
CA PHE A 13 -3.44 -7.44 4.83
C PHE A 13 -4.55 -8.23 5.49
N LYS A 14 -5.65 -8.39 4.76
CA LYS A 14 -6.74 -9.24 5.17
C LYS A 14 -7.34 -9.88 3.93
N ASP A 15 -7.38 -11.23 3.90
CA ASP A 15 -7.93 -12.00 2.79
C ASP A 15 -7.29 -11.61 1.45
N GLY A 16 -5.97 -11.39 1.48
CA GLY A 16 -5.22 -11.03 0.28
C GLY A 16 -5.37 -9.58 -0.15
N LYS A 17 -6.06 -8.79 0.63
CA LYS A 17 -6.28 -7.38 0.30
C LYS A 17 -5.65 -6.47 1.35
N ARG A 18 -5.27 -5.29 0.92
CA ARG A 18 -4.75 -4.29 1.83
C ARG A 18 -5.87 -3.83 2.75
N ASN A 19 -5.61 -3.89 4.05
CA ASN A 19 -6.63 -3.54 5.03
C ASN A 19 -5.94 -3.07 6.29
N GLY A 20 -6.25 -1.86 6.72
CA GLY A 20 -5.66 -1.27 7.89
C GLY A 20 -4.53 -0.32 7.53
N LYS A 21 -3.65 -0.08 8.48
CA LYS A 21 -2.56 0.86 8.29
C LYS A 21 -1.49 0.26 7.39
N GLY A 22 -1.13 0.97 6.34
CA GLY A 22 -0.13 0.51 5.41
C GLY A 22 0.63 1.64 4.78
N MET A 23 1.84 1.34 4.29
CA MET A 23 2.70 2.31 3.66
C MET A 23 2.93 1.91 2.20
N LEU A 24 2.75 2.86 1.31
CA LEU A 24 3.00 2.66 -0.11
C LEU A 24 4.23 3.45 -0.52
N TYR A 25 5.21 2.74 -1.07
CA TYR A 25 6.44 3.35 -1.56
C TYR A 25 6.44 3.35 -3.07
N MET A 26 6.71 4.51 -3.66
CA MET A 26 6.81 4.66 -5.10
C MET A 26 8.23 5.02 -5.47
N PRO A 27 9.02 4.06 -5.96
CA PRO A 27 10.43 4.33 -6.27
C PRO A 27 10.63 5.32 -7.42
N SER A 28 9.69 5.42 -8.34
CA SER A 28 9.84 6.37 -9.45
C SER A 28 9.88 7.81 -8.97
N ASP A 29 9.18 8.11 -7.87
CA ASP A 29 9.16 9.44 -7.27
C ASP A 29 9.97 9.49 -5.98
N GLU A 30 10.45 8.34 -5.52
CA GLU A 30 11.12 8.20 -4.22
C GLU A 30 10.25 8.75 -3.10
N THR A 31 8.96 8.47 -3.16
CA THR A 31 8.02 8.94 -2.15
C THR A 31 7.42 7.76 -1.39
N LYS A 32 7.08 8.04 -0.14
CA LYS A 32 6.41 7.07 0.72
C LYS A 32 5.15 7.70 1.26
N LYS A 33 4.08 6.92 1.29
CA LYS A 33 2.81 7.38 1.83
C LYS A 33 2.27 6.37 2.80
N THR A 34 1.93 6.82 4.00
CA THR A 34 1.23 5.99 4.97
C THR A 34 -0.25 6.32 4.88
N SER A 35 -1.06 5.30 4.76
CA SER A 35 -2.49 5.49 4.57
C SER A 35 -3.26 4.39 5.29
N ILE A 36 -4.55 4.63 5.45
CA ILE A 36 -5.46 3.61 5.96
C ILE A 36 -6.19 3.01 4.76
N TRP A 37 -6.22 1.69 4.72
CA TRP A 37 -6.79 0.95 3.60
C TRP A 37 -7.96 0.12 4.10
N GLU A 38 -8.92 -0.09 3.23
CA GLU A 38 -10.05 -0.97 3.51
C GLU A 38 -10.46 -1.63 2.21
N ASN A 39 -10.43 -2.98 2.18
CA ASN A 39 -10.77 -3.76 0.99
C ASN A 39 -9.98 -3.29 -0.23
N ASP A 40 -8.67 -3.07 -0.03
CA ASP A 40 -7.77 -2.69 -1.11
C ASP A 40 -8.00 -1.25 -1.60
N VAL A 41 -8.78 -0.48 -0.89
CA VAL A 41 -9.08 0.91 -1.24
C VAL A 41 -8.50 1.83 -0.18
N MET A 42 -7.86 2.89 -0.62
CA MET A 42 -7.32 3.90 0.28
C MET A 42 -8.47 4.76 0.79
N VAL A 43 -8.68 4.76 2.12
CA VAL A 43 -9.78 5.52 2.71
C VAL A 43 -9.28 6.77 3.42
N LYS A 44 -7.95 6.93 3.52
CA LYS A 44 -7.45 8.12 4.19
C LYS A 44 -6.10 8.57 3.66
#